data_9148a6cafa15c8110f2a7366fabb7ebd
#
_entry.id   9148a6cafa15c8110f2a7366fabb7ebd
#
_cell.length_a   1.000
_cell.length_b   1.000
_cell.length_c   1.000
_cell.angle_alpha   90.00
_cell.angle_beta   90.00
_cell.angle_gamma   90.00
#
_symmetry.space_group_name_H-M   'P 1'
#
loop_
_entity.id
_entity.type
_entity.pdbx_description
1 polymer ?
#
loop_
_entity_poly.entity_id
_entity_poly.type
_entity_poly.pdbx_seq_one_letter_code
_entity_poly.pdbx_strand_id
1 'polypeptide(L)'
;TSDKIVYLYDADSIIGIVYTENGETDTYYFQRNLFGDVVGIYDINGTKVGGYAYDAWGNCTITQSSKSVVTRNPIRYRGYYYDQDTKLYYLNTRYYSPEWRRFIAEITP
;
A
#
# COMPACT_ATOMS: atom_id res chain seq x y z
N THR A 1 14.20 1.46 -18.09
CA THR A 1 14.45 0.82 -16.79
C THR A 1 13.15 0.48 -16.10
N SER A 2 13.10 -0.70 -15.52
CA SER A 2 11.90 -1.15 -14.81
C SER A 2 11.85 -0.54 -13.41
N ASP A 3 10.67 -0.09 -13.02
CA ASP A 3 10.43 0.31 -11.65
C ASP A 3 10.38 -0.94 -10.77
N LYS A 4 10.81 -0.79 -9.52
CA LYS A 4 10.94 -1.94 -8.62
C LYS A 4 10.53 -1.54 -7.21
N ILE A 5 9.80 -2.42 -6.54
CA ILE A 5 9.42 -2.26 -5.14
C ILE A 5 9.93 -3.46 -4.36
N VAL A 6 10.70 -3.19 -3.31
CA VAL A 6 11.15 -4.20 -2.35
C VAL A 6 10.53 -3.86 -1.00
N TYR A 7 9.92 -4.84 -0.35
CA TYR A 7 9.25 -4.63 0.94
C TYR A 7 10.22 -4.80 2.09
N LEU A 8 10.12 -3.91 3.08
CA LEU A 8 10.90 -3.98 4.30
C LEU A 8 10.03 -4.58 5.41
N TYR A 9 10.55 -5.59 6.07
CA TYR A 9 9.82 -6.32 7.13
C TYR A 9 10.46 -6.08 8.48
N ASP A 10 9.61 -6.02 9.51
CA ASP A 10 10.00 -6.13 10.91
C ASP A 10 9.10 -7.20 11.51
N ALA A 11 9.69 -8.32 11.94
CA ALA A 11 8.96 -9.54 12.26
C ALA A 11 8.10 -9.94 11.05
N ASP A 12 6.78 -10.03 11.19
CA ASP A 12 5.90 -10.42 10.09
C ASP A 12 5.20 -9.23 9.43
N SER A 13 5.58 -8.02 9.80
CA SER A 13 4.91 -6.81 9.31
C SER A 13 5.75 -6.09 8.28
N ILE A 14 5.10 -5.57 7.25
CA ILE A 14 5.75 -4.69 6.28
C ILE A 14 5.78 -3.29 6.88
N ILE A 15 6.97 -2.75 7.11
CA ILE A 15 7.15 -1.43 7.73
C ILE A 15 7.50 -0.34 6.74
N GLY A 16 7.82 -0.71 5.51
CA GLY A 16 8.20 0.26 4.50
C GLY A 16 8.52 -0.41 3.19
N ILE A 17 9.01 0.39 2.25
CA ILE A 17 9.40 -0.08 0.93
C ILE A 17 10.68 0.60 0.47
N VAL A 18 11.44 -0.10 -0.35
CA VAL A 18 12.53 0.48 -1.14
C VAL A 18 12.01 0.56 -2.58
N TYR A 19 11.90 1.77 -3.10
CA TYR A 19 11.30 2.04 -4.39
C TYR A 19 12.35 2.54 -5.37
N THR A 20 12.45 1.88 -6.52
CA THR A 20 13.34 2.28 -7.61
C THR A 20 12.50 2.76 -8.78
N GLU A 21 12.79 3.99 -9.21
CA GLU A 21 12.13 4.59 -10.36
C GLU A 21 13.17 5.37 -11.18
N ASN A 22 13.22 5.13 -12.47
CA ASN A 22 14.17 5.80 -13.37
C ASN A 22 15.63 5.71 -12.92
N GLY A 23 16.00 4.57 -12.31
CA GLY A 23 17.35 4.34 -11.83
C GLY A 23 17.65 4.94 -10.47
N GLU A 24 16.71 5.65 -9.87
CA GLU A 24 16.87 6.21 -8.52
C GLU A 24 16.16 5.33 -7.50
N THR A 25 16.86 5.05 -6.41
CA THR A 25 16.34 4.18 -5.34
C THR A 25 16.22 4.96 -4.05
N ASP A 26 15.02 4.96 -3.49
CA ASP A 26 14.74 5.62 -2.23
C ASP A 26 14.02 4.68 -1.28
N THR A 27 14.21 4.90 0.02
CA THR A 27 13.60 4.11 1.07
C THR A 27 12.50 4.94 1.73
N TYR A 28 11.34 4.30 1.94
CA TYR A 28 10.20 4.94 2.58
C TYR A 28 9.67 4.07 3.70
N TYR A 29 9.14 4.72 4.73
CA TYR A 29 8.56 4.04 5.89
C TYR A 29 7.09 4.39 6.01
N PHE A 30 6.31 3.43 6.54
CA PHE A 30 4.87 3.59 6.68
C PHE A 30 4.50 4.07 8.08
N GLN A 31 3.49 4.94 8.13
CA GLN A 31 2.75 5.21 9.36
C GLN A 31 1.43 4.45 9.28
N ARG A 32 1.09 3.70 10.32
CA ARG A 32 -0.14 2.92 10.39
C ARG A 32 -1.02 3.44 11.51
N ASN A 33 -2.34 3.29 11.36
CA ASN A 33 -3.27 3.54 12.46
C ASN A 33 -3.44 2.26 13.29
N LEU A 34 -4.33 2.30 14.28
CA LEU A 34 -4.56 1.16 15.18
C LEU A 34 -5.13 -0.07 14.47
N PHE A 35 -5.73 0.10 13.31
CA PHE A 35 -6.30 -1.00 12.53
C PHE A 35 -5.31 -1.61 11.55
N GLY A 36 -4.10 -1.06 11.49
CA GLY A 36 -3.07 -1.52 10.57
C GLY A 36 -3.15 -0.90 9.18
N ASP A 37 -4.03 0.08 8.98
CA ASP A 37 -4.11 0.80 7.71
C ASP A 37 -2.89 1.69 7.53
N VAL A 38 -2.30 1.68 6.34
CA VAL A 38 -1.22 2.61 6.02
C VAL A 38 -1.86 3.97 5.75
N VAL A 39 -1.58 4.94 6.61
CA VAL A 39 -2.14 6.29 6.53
C VAL A 39 -1.12 7.33 6.11
N GLY A 40 0.17 6.99 6.15
CA GLY A 40 1.22 7.91 5.74
C GLY A 40 2.44 7.21 5.22
N ILE A 41 3.18 7.89 4.34
CA ILE A 41 4.47 7.45 3.83
C ILE A 41 5.47 8.56 4.11
N TYR A 42 6.61 8.19 4.70
CA TYR A 42 7.67 9.11 5.09
C TYR A 42 8.98 8.72 4.42
N ASP A 43 9.76 9.71 4.04
CA ASP A 43 11.09 9.47 3.49
C ASP A 43 12.09 9.20 4.63
N ILE A 44 13.34 8.94 4.25
CA ILE A 44 14.40 8.61 5.20
C ILE A 44 14.72 9.77 6.17
N ASN A 45 14.38 11.00 5.81
CA ASN A 45 14.58 12.17 6.64
C ASN A 45 13.42 12.46 7.58
N GLY A 46 12.36 11.63 7.54
CA GLY A 46 11.17 11.83 8.34
C GLY A 46 10.17 12.80 7.75
N THR A 47 10.33 13.20 6.51
CA THR A 47 9.40 14.09 5.82
C THR A 47 8.25 13.27 5.24
N LYS A 48 7.01 13.69 5.53
CA LYS A 48 5.84 13.02 4.99
C LYS A 48 5.69 13.33 3.50
N VAL A 49 5.72 12.29 2.68
CA VAL A 49 5.59 12.42 1.22
C VAL A 49 4.25 11.96 0.71
N GLY A 50 3.47 11.28 1.52
CA GLY A 50 2.16 10.80 1.09
C GLY A 50 1.23 10.50 2.25
N GLY A 51 -0.06 10.45 1.93
CA GLY A 51 -1.08 10.12 2.89
C GLY A 51 -2.26 9.43 2.23
N TYR A 52 -2.92 8.57 3.00
CA TYR A 52 -4.11 7.86 2.56
C TYR A 52 -5.21 8.00 3.60
N ALA A 53 -6.45 8.02 3.13
CA ALA A 53 -7.64 7.93 3.97
C ALA A 53 -8.53 6.83 3.44
N TYR A 54 -9.28 6.18 4.32
CA TYR A 54 -10.13 5.06 3.95
C TYR A 54 -11.53 5.26 4.51
N ASP A 55 -12.54 4.79 3.77
CA ASP A 55 -13.89 4.70 4.32
C ASP A 55 -14.01 3.40 5.13
N ALA A 56 -15.20 3.16 5.68
CA ALA A 56 -15.42 1.98 6.52
C ALA A 56 -15.25 0.66 5.76
N TRP A 57 -15.26 0.70 4.45
CA TRP A 57 -15.21 -0.49 3.60
C TRP A 57 -13.86 -0.70 2.94
N GLY A 58 -12.91 0.25 3.12
CA GLY A 58 -11.56 0.12 2.59
C GLY A 58 -11.34 0.86 1.28
N ASN A 59 -12.29 1.65 0.80
CA ASN A 59 -12.05 2.51 -0.35
C ASN A 59 -11.01 3.57 0.04
N CYS A 60 -9.94 3.64 -0.73
CA CYS A 60 -8.77 4.46 -0.42
C CYS A 60 -8.80 5.77 -1.19
N THR A 61 -8.57 6.86 -0.48
CA THR A 61 -8.38 8.18 -1.08
C THR A 61 -6.96 8.64 -0.78
N ILE A 62 -6.23 9.08 -1.79
CA ILE A 62 -4.90 9.65 -1.59
C ILE A 62 -5.08 11.10 -1.17
N THR A 63 -4.65 11.44 0.05
CA THR A 63 -4.81 12.78 0.63
C THR A 63 -3.60 13.66 0.40
N GLN A 64 -2.44 13.06 0.16
CA GLN A 64 -1.21 13.77 -0.13
C GLN A 64 -0.34 12.90 -1.03
N SER A 65 0.21 13.48 -2.09
CA SER A 65 1.12 12.77 -2.98
C SER A 65 2.20 13.73 -3.48
N SER A 66 3.33 13.74 -2.79
CA SER A 66 4.50 14.54 -3.16
C SER A 66 5.48 13.76 -4.01
N LYS A 67 5.35 12.44 -4.06
CA LYS A 67 6.22 11.53 -4.80
C LYS A 67 5.37 10.45 -5.46
N SER A 68 5.86 9.93 -6.58
CA SER A 68 5.16 8.88 -7.33
C SER A 68 4.96 7.59 -6.54
N VAL A 69 5.81 7.33 -5.56
CA VAL A 69 5.70 6.16 -4.68
C VAL A 69 4.33 6.06 -4.02
N VAL A 70 3.71 7.20 -3.73
CA VAL A 70 2.41 7.22 -3.04
C VAL A 70 1.33 6.54 -3.87
N THR A 71 1.30 6.80 -5.17
CA THR A 71 0.36 6.16 -6.09
C THR A 71 0.73 4.70 -6.34
N ARG A 72 2.02 4.39 -6.40
CA ARG A 72 2.53 3.06 -6.74
C ARG A 72 2.51 2.10 -5.58
N ASN A 73 2.52 2.58 -4.33
CA ASN A 73 2.54 1.71 -3.15
C ASN A 73 1.27 0.86 -3.08
N PRO A 74 1.40 -0.48 -3.07
CA PRO A 74 0.23 -1.36 -2.99
C PRO A 74 -0.20 -1.70 -1.56
N ILE A 75 0.60 -1.35 -0.54
CA ILE A 75 0.29 -1.71 0.85
C ILE A 75 -0.52 -0.59 1.47
N ARG A 76 -1.80 -0.81 1.67
CA ARG A 76 -2.73 0.24 2.11
C ARG A 76 -3.67 -0.25 3.20
N TYR A 77 -4.91 -0.61 2.85
CA TYR A 77 -5.97 -0.97 3.79
C TYR A 77 -5.58 -2.20 4.60
N ARG A 78 -5.49 -2.06 5.89
CA ARG A 78 -5.12 -3.13 6.84
C ARG A 78 -3.79 -3.81 6.48
N GLY A 79 -2.94 -3.13 5.70
CA GLY A 79 -1.70 -3.70 5.24
C GLY A 79 -1.85 -4.77 4.17
N TYR A 80 -3.02 -4.92 3.58
CA TYR A 80 -3.24 -5.84 2.46
C TYR A 80 -2.61 -5.29 1.19
N TYR A 81 -2.30 -6.18 0.26
CA TYR A 81 -1.81 -5.79 -1.06
C TYR A 81 -2.96 -5.31 -1.93
N TYR A 82 -2.88 -4.08 -2.43
CA TYR A 82 -3.91 -3.51 -3.30
C TYR A 82 -3.50 -3.66 -4.76
N ASP A 83 -4.37 -4.30 -5.56
CA ASP A 83 -4.19 -4.42 -7.00
C ASP A 83 -4.94 -3.28 -7.68
N GLN A 84 -4.20 -2.36 -8.32
CA GLN A 84 -4.78 -1.18 -8.95
C GLN A 84 -5.62 -1.52 -10.20
N ASP A 85 -5.32 -2.62 -10.86
CA ASP A 85 -6.04 -3.02 -12.07
C ASP A 85 -7.42 -3.59 -11.74
N THR A 86 -7.50 -4.45 -10.74
CA THR A 86 -8.76 -5.07 -10.33
C THR A 86 -9.49 -4.28 -9.25
N LYS A 87 -8.80 -3.38 -8.57
CA LYS A 87 -9.30 -2.62 -7.41
C LYS A 87 -9.73 -3.52 -6.25
N LEU A 88 -9.01 -4.63 -6.09
CA LEU A 88 -9.22 -5.58 -5.02
C LEU A 88 -8.02 -5.58 -4.08
N TYR A 89 -8.27 -5.86 -2.80
CA TYR A 89 -7.21 -6.13 -1.85
C TYR A 89 -6.96 -7.64 -1.80
N TYR A 90 -5.70 -8.02 -1.93
CA TYR A 90 -5.29 -9.41 -1.93
C TYR A 90 -4.74 -9.80 -0.57
N LEU A 91 -5.26 -10.91 -0.05
CA LEU A 91 -4.75 -11.47 1.18
C LEU A 91 -4.86 -13.00 1.14
N ASN A 92 -3.71 -13.65 1.16
CA ASN A 92 -3.61 -15.12 1.09
C ASN A 92 -4.39 -15.67 -0.11
N THR A 93 -5.44 -16.44 0.15
CA THR A 93 -6.25 -17.09 -0.88
C THR A 93 -7.55 -16.36 -1.20
N ARG A 94 -7.72 -15.15 -0.68
CA ARG A 94 -8.96 -14.39 -0.88
C ARG A 94 -8.64 -12.97 -1.31
N TYR A 95 -9.61 -12.38 -1.99
CA TYR A 95 -9.58 -10.98 -2.35
C TYR A 95 -10.67 -10.25 -1.59
N TYR A 96 -10.38 -9.03 -1.16
CA TYR A 96 -11.39 -8.16 -0.56
C TYR A 96 -11.73 -7.05 -1.55
N SER A 97 -13.03 -6.88 -1.83
CA SER A 97 -13.53 -5.81 -2.71
C SER A 97 -14.16 -4.69 -1.89
N PRO A 98 -13.53 -3.50 -1.81
CA PRO A 98 -14.18 -2.36 -1.15
C PRO A 98 -15.45 -1.91 -1.87
N GLU A 99 -15.51 -2.09 -3.20
CA GLU A 99 -16.69 -1.75 -3.99
C GLU A 99 -17.88 -2.61 -3.62
N TRP A 100 -17.66 -3.94 -3.51
CA TRP A 100 -18.72 -4.89 -3.18
C TRP A 100 -18.83 -5.16 -1.68
N ARG A 101 -17.88 -4.63 -0.89
CA ARG A 101 -17.85 -4.69 0.58
C ARG A 101 -17.86 -6.12 1.11
N ARG A 102 -17.14 -7.01 0.40
CA ARG A 102 -17.08 -8.43 0.77
C ARG A 102 -15.79 -9.06 0.28
N PHE A 103 -15.47 -10.19 0.90
CA PHE A 103 -14.40 -11.04 0.41
C PHE A 103 -14.91 -11.86 -0.76
N ILE A 104 -14.02 -12.01 -1.74
CA ILE A 104 -14.26 -12.82 -2.92
C ILE A 104 -13.33 -14.00 -2.84
N ALA A 105 -13.89 -15.23 -2.94
CA ALA A 105 -13.07 -16.43 -2.95
C ALA A 105 -12.17 -16.43 -4.19
N GLU A 106 -10.96 -16.95 -4.02
CA GLU A 106 -10.07 -17.11 -5.15
C GLU A 106 -10.65 -18.09 -6.13
N ILE A 107 -10.69 -17.69 -7.40
CA ILE A 107 -11.13 -18.57 -8.47
C ILE A 107 -9.90 -19.30 -9.00
N THR A 108 -9.84 -20.60 -8.76
CA THR A 108 -8.77 -21.43 -9.28
C THR A 108 -9.10 -21.77 -10.73
N PRO A 109 -8.18 -21.49 -11.66
CA PRO A 109 -8.40 -21.86 -13.05
C PRO A 109 -8.49 -23.35 -13.26
#